data_754eb0cba9b986277c0a5fcbf993029e
#
_entry.id   754eb0cba9b986277c0a5fcbf993029e
#
_cell.length_a   1.000
_cell.length_b   1.000
_cell.length_c   1.000
_cell.angle_alpha   90.00
_cell.angle_beta   90.00
_cell.angle_gamma   90.00
#
_symmetry.space_group_name_H-M   'P 1'
#
loop_
_entity.id
_entity.type
_entity.pdbx_description
1 polymer ?
#
loop_
_entity_poly.entity_id
_entity_poly.type
_entity_poly.pdbx_seq_one_letter_code
_entity_poly.pdbx_strand_id
1 'polypeptide(L)'
;MKYRTMGKLGIQTSAFGLGCMRFNGAASEDSVIDEEKAIRLIRQAIDGGVSYLDTAYVYLDKTSEIVLGKALRDGYRDRVNIATKMPAEFVHNREEMEALLESELKKLQTDHIDFYLMHGINREKWEYF
;
A
#
# COMPACT_ATOMS: atom_id res chain seq x y z
N MET A 1 2.48 -21.19 -0.58
CA MET A 1 1.56 -20.18 0.01
C MET A 1 0.13 -20.70 -0.03
N LYS A 2 -0.73 -20.38 0.94
CA LYS A 2 -2.18 -20.63 0.87
C LYS A 2 -2.88 -19.37 0.37
N TYR A 3 -3.94 -19.51 -0.43
CA TYR A 3 -4.73 -18.40 -0.97
C TYR A 3 -6.16 -18.44 -0.47
N ARG A 4 -6.83 -17.30 -0.48
CA ARG A 4 -8.22 -17.10 -0.09
C ARG A 4 -8.93 -16.23 -1.12
N THR A 5 -10.21 -16.51 -1.35
CA THR A 5 -11.06 -15.65 -2.17
C THR A 5 -11.57 -14.48 -1.32
N MET A 6 -11.39 -13.27 -1.82
CA MET A 6 -11.85 -12.04 -1.17
C MET A 6 -13.35 -11.85 -1.38
N GLY A 7 -14.14 -12.21 -0.38
CA GLY A 7 -15.57 -12.02 -0.39
C GLY A 7 -16.25 -12.52 -1.68
N LYS A 8 -17.08 -11.64 -2.28
CA LYS A 8 -17.82 -11.93 -3.53
C LYS A 8 -17.10 -11.46 -4.80
N LEU A 9 -15.95 -10.82 -4.68
CA LEU A 9 -15.23 -10.22 -5.81
C LEU A 9 -14.46 -11.25 -6.67
N GLY A 10 -14.32 -12.49 -6.19
CA GLY A 10 -13.57 -13.52 -6.89
C GLY A 10 -12.05 -13.32 -6.91
N ILE A 11 -11.56 -12.23 -6.29
CA ILE A 11 -10.13 -11.91 -6.21
C ILE A 11 -9.44 -12.92 -5.29
N GLN A 12 -8.38 -13.55 -5.77
CA GLN A 12 -7.54 -14.45 -4.98
C GLN A 12 -6.40 -13.67 -4.33
N THR A 13 -6.27 -13.77 -3.00
CA THR A 13 -5.16 -13.19 -2.27
C THR A 13 -4.43 -14.26 -1.46
N SER A 14 -3.13 -14.07 -1.24
CA SER A 14 -2.39 -14.91 -0.29
C SER A 14 -2.97 -14.73 1.12
N ALA A 15 -3.03 -15.82 1.89
CA ALA A 15 -3.50 -15.78 3.28
C ALA A 15 -2.57 -14.99 4.20
N PHE A 16 -1.35 -14.72 3.75
CA PHE A 16 -0.37 -13.84 4.37
C PHE A 16 -0.19 -12.60 3.50
N GLY A 17 -0.38 -11.41 4.08
CA GLY A 17 -0.11 -10.12 3.43
C GLY A 17 1.19 -9.50 3.94
N LEU A 18 1.84 -8.70 3.11
CA LEU A 18 3.03 -7.93 3.47
C LEU A 18 2.63 -6.49 3.78
N GLY A 19 2.85 -6.05 5.03
CA GLY A 19 2.71 -4.64 5.42
C GLY A 19 3.98 -3.84 5.10
N CYS A 20 3.81 -2.72 4.42
CA CYS A 20 4.88 -1.83 3.99
C CYS A 20 5.08 -0.61 4.92
N MET A 21 4.58 -0.68 6.15
CA MET A 21 4.71 0.40 7.13
C MET A 21 6.14 0.52 7.70
N ARG A 22 6.84 -0.60 7.83
CA ARG A 22 8.20 -0.63 8.42
C ARG A 22 9.10 -1.55 7.64
N PHE A 23 10.10 -0.99 7.00
CA PHE A 23 11.18 -1.73 6.37
C PHE A 23 12.42 -1.70 7.28
N ASN A 24 13.23 -2.76 7.30
CA ASN A 24 14.47 -2.86 8.07
C ASN A 24 14.36 -2.97 9.59
N GLY A 25 13.18 -3.32 10.12
CA GLY A 25 13.00 -3.40 11.58
C GLY A 25 13.14 -2.05 12.29
N ALA A 26 13.00 -0.95 11.55
CA ALA A 26 13.07 0.40 12.09
C ALA A 26 12.00 0.60 13.16
N ALA A 27 12.44 0.59 14.41
CA ALA A 27 11.60 0.91 15.56
C ALA A 27 11.60 2.42 15.85
N SER A 28 12.40 3.22 15.12
CA SER A 28 12.51 4.67 15.30
C SER A 28 12.14 5.42 14.03
N GLU A 29 11.51 6.57 14.18
CA GLU A 29 11.11 7.48 13.11
C GLU A 29 12.31 8.05 12.31
N ASP A 30 13.51 7.96 12.87
CA ASP A 30 14.75 8.52 12.31
C ASP A 30 15.53 7.56 11.40
N SER A 31 15.05 6.36 11.15
CA SER A 31 15.80 5.40 10.33
C SER A 31 15.54 5.63 8.85
N VAL A 32 16.56 6.09 8.16
CA VAL A 32 16.61 6.16 6.71
C VAL A 32 16.33 4.78 6.11
N ILE A 33 15.36 4.70 5.20
CA ILE A 33 15.02 3.46 4.51
C ILE A 33 16.21 3.06 3.63
N ASP A 34 16.72 1.85 3.83
CA ASP A 34 17.53 1.19 2.82
C ASP A 34 16.59 0.72 1.68
N GLU A 35 16.41 1.60 0.69
CA GLU A 35 15.46 1.38 -0.41
C GLU A 35 15.79 0.10 -1.19
N GLU A 36 17.06 -0.17 -1.47
CA GLU A 36 17.45 -1.37 -2.21
C GLU A 36 17.12 -2.65 -1.44
N LYS A 37 17.37 -2.64 -0.14
CA LYS A 37 17.03 -3.76 0.72
C LYS A 37 15.51 -3.95 0.85
N ALA A 38 14.75 -2.86 0.96
CA ALA A 38 13.30 -2.89 0.99
C ALA A 38 12.73 -3.48 -0.31
N ILE A 39 13.21 -3.04 -1.47
CA ILE A 39 12.82 -3.56 -2.78
C ILE A 39 13.13 -5.06 -2.89
N ARG A 40 14.31 -5.49 -2.50
CA ARG A 40 14.67 -6.93 -2.51
C ARG A 40 13.75 -7.76 -1.62
N LEU A 41 13.44 -7.27 -0.41
CA LEU A 41 12.56 -7.94 0.53
C LEU A 41 11.14 -8.06 -0.01
N ILE A 42 10.58 -7.00 -0.61
CA ILE A 42 9.26 -7.01 -1.23
C ILE A 42 9.23 -8.05 -2.37
N ARG A 43 10.19 -8.00 -3.29
CA ARG A 43 10.27 -8.95 -4.41
C ARG A 43 10.45 -10.39 -3.94
N GLN A 44 11.28 -10.63 -2.93
CA GLN A 44 11.44 -11.96 -2.33
C GLN A 44 10.13 -12.49 -1.72
N ALA A 45 9.34 -11.62 -1.07
CA ALA A 45 8.04 -12.00 -0.54
C ALA A 45 7.06 -12.37 -1.66
N ILE A 46 7.02 -11.59 -2.75
CA ILE A 46 6.18 -11.87 -3.93
C ILE A 46 6.60 -13.18 -4.59
N ASP A 47 7.90 -13.42 -4.75
CA ASP A 47 8.45 -14.67 -5.30
C ASP A 47 8.11 -15.88 -4.40
N GLY A 48 7.99 -15.67 -3.09
CA GLY A 48 7.49 -16.64 -2.12
C GLY A 48 5.96 -16.84 -2.15
N GLY A 49 5.24 -16.13 -3.03
CA GLY A 49 3.80 -16.27 -3.26
C GLY A 49 2.92 -15.29 -2.48
N VAL A 50 3.49 -14.24 -1.87
CA VAL A 50 2.69 -13.15 -1.30
C VAL A 50 2.05 -12.36 -2.45
N SER A 51 0.72 -12.17 -2.39
CA SER A 51 -0.02 -11.43 -3.41
C SER A 51 -0.89 -10.31 -2.86
N TYR A 52 -0.78 -9.98 -1.57
CA TYR A 52 -1.45 -8.84 -0.94
C TYR A 52 -0.43 -7.95 -0.26
N LEU A 53 -0.30 -6.71 -0.73
CA LEU A 53 0.64 -5.73 -0.22
C LEU A 53 -0.13 -4.54 0.34
N ASP A 54 0.13 -4.21 1.60
CA ASP A 54 -0.55 -3.15 2.33
C ASP A 54 0.40 -1.97 2.56
N THR A 55 0.03 -0.81 2.06
CA THR A 55 0.73 0.46 2.26
C THR A 55 -0.25 1.56 2.69
N ALA A 56 0.21 2.78 2.83
CA ALA A 56 -0.61 3.97 3.05
C ALA A 56 0.16 5.25 2.69
N TYR A 57 -0.58 6.30 2.36
CA TYR A 57 -0.05 7.61 2.04
C TYR A 57 0.97 8.14 3.06
N VAL A 58 0.69 7.97 4.37
CA VAL A 58 1.50 8.52 5.46
C VAL A 58 2.67 7.64 5.89
N TYR A 59 2.78 6.41 5.38
CA TYR A 59 3.80 5.47 5.85
C TYR A 59 5.21 5.92 5.45
N LEU A 60 6.16 5.79 6.38
CA LEU A 60 7.57 6.10 6.19
C LEU A 60 7.77 7.53 5.62
N ASP A 61 7.16 8.50 6.27
CA ASP A 61 7.18 9.90 5.83
C ASP A 61 6.79 10.06 4.34
N LYS A 62 5.68 9.39 3.95
CA LYS A 62 5.10 9.40 2.59
C LYS A 62 5.98 8.75 1.51
N THR A 63 6.99 7.96 1.89
CA THR A 63 7.91 7.31 0.95
C THR A 63 7.57 5.84 0.69
N SER A 64 6.76 5.19 1.53
CA SER A 64 6.41 3.77 1.39
C SER A 64 5.82 3.42 0.02
N GLU A 65 4.89 4.23 -0.49
CA GLU A 65 4.29 4.03 -1.81
C GLU A 65 5.31 4.15 -2.95
N ILE A 66 6.29 5.07 -2.81
CA ILE A 66 7.36 5.25 -3.80
C ILE A 66 8.24 4.00 -3.86
N VAL A 67 8.65 3.48 -2.70
CA VAL A 67 9.47 2.27 -2.61
C VAL A 67 8.71 1.06 -3.15
N LEU A 68 7.43 0.93 -2.79
CA LEU A 68 6.57 -0.14 -3.31
C LEU A 68 6.42 -0.04 -4.83
N GLY A 69 6.13 1.13 -5.38
CA GLY A 69 6.04 1.33 -6.83
C GLY A 69 7.30 0.92 -7.59
N LYS A 70 8.49 1.25 -7.04
CA LYS A 70 9.78 0.79 -7.61
C LYS A 70 9.93 -0.73 -7.53
N ALA A 71 9.53 -1.35 -6.42
CA ALA A 71 9.59 -2.80 -6.25
C ALA A 71 8.69 -3.55 -7.24
N LEU A 72 7.58 -2.94 -7.64
CA LEU A 72 6.58 -3.54 -8.52
C LEU A 72 6.87 -3.39 -10.03
N ARG A 73 7.96 -2.77 -10.42
CA ARG A 73 8.41 -2.76 -11.80
C ARG A 73 8.73 -4.17 -12.31
N ASP A 74 9.02 -4.30 -13.58
CA ASP A 74 9.50 -5.53 -14.22
C ASP A 74 8.47 -6.70 -14.13
N GLY A 75 7.17 -6.37 -14.21
CA GLY A 75 6.08 -7.35 -14.21
C GLY A 75 5.64 -7.81 -12.81
N TYR A 76 6.22 -7.28 -11.72
CA TYR A 76 5.79 -7.63 -10.37
C TYR A 76 4.39 -7.09 -10.03
N ARG A 77 3.99 -5.95 -10.62
CA ARG A 77 2.65 -5.36 -10.40
C ARG A 77 1.51 -6.33 -10.72
N ASP A 78 1.61 -7.07 -11.80
CA ASP A 78 0.58 -7.99 -12.27
C ASP A 78 0.39 -9.25 -11.39
N ARG A 79 1.29 -9.44 -10.44
CA ARG A 79 1.31 -10.60 -9.54
C ARG A 79 0.68 -10.35 -8.19
N VAL A 80 0.28 -9.10 -7.90
CA VAL A 80 -0.14 -8.67 -6.57
C VAL A 80 -1.37 -7.78 -6.60
N ASN A 81 -2.05 -7.74 -5.48
CA ASN A 81 -3.09 -6.78 -5.16
C ASN A 81 -2.51 -5.74 -4.19
N ILE A 82 -2.65 -4.46 -4.51
CA ILE A 82 -2.21 -3.34 -3.68
C ILE A 82 -3.39 -2.83 -2.87
N ALA A 83 -3.17 -2.71 -1.56
CA ALA A 83 -4.01 -1.93 -0.68
C ALA A 83 -3.26 -0.67 -0.25
N THR A 84 -3.83 0.52 -0.51
CA THR A 84 -3.38 1.77 0.08
C THR A 84 -4.53 2.51 0.75
N LYS A 85 -4.25 3.62 1.40
CA LYS A 85 -5.21 4.22 2.32
C LYS A 85 -5.21 5.74 2.20
N MET A 86 -6.40 6.29 1.97
CA MET A 86 -6.68 7.72 2.02
C MET A 86 -6.69 8.18 3.49
N PRO A 87 -5.81 9.08 3.92
CA PRO A 87 -5.86 9.67 5.25
C PRO A 87 -7.00 10.68 5.35
N ALA A 88 -8.03 10.33 6.12
CA ALA A 88 -9.24 11.11 6.28
C ALA A 88 -9.00 12.56 6.75
N GLU A 89 -7.92 12.80 7.47
CA GLU A 89 -7.56 14.11 7.99
C GLU A 89 -6.98 15.10 6.95
N PHE A 90 -6.63 14.62 5.77
CA PHE A 90 -6.07 15.45 4.68
C PHE A 90 -7.04 15.66 3.51
N VAL A 91 -8.27 15.17 3.64
CA VAL A 91 -9.26 15.22 2.57
C VAL A 91 -10.57 15.76 3.10
N HIS A 92 -11.01 16.90 2.57
CA HIS A 92 -12.21 17.61 3.02
C HIS A 92 -13.29 17.72 1.95
N ASN A 93 -12.95 17.37 0.72
CA ASN A 93 -13.86 17.42 -0.41
C ASN A 93 -13.44 16.43 -1.51
N ARG A 94 -14.30 16.27 -2.52
CA ARG A 94 -14.08 15.32 -3.60
C ARG A 94 -12.84 15.63 -4.45
N GLU A 95 -12.58 16.90 -4.70
CA GLU A 95 -11.44 17.34 -5.52
C GLU A 95 -10.11 16.99 -4.85
N GLU A 96 -10.02 17.19 -3.54
CA GLU A 96 -8.85 16.80 -2.76
C GLU A 96 -8.68 15.27 -2.72
N MET A 97 -9.78 14.52 -2.65
CA MET A 97 -9.75 13.06 -2.70
C MET A 97 -9.23 12.55 -4.05
N GLU A 98 -9.72 13.12 -5.15
CA GLU A 98 -9.27 12.77 -6.50
C GLU A 98 -7.80 13.14 -6.70
N ALA A 99 -7.36 14.32 -6.26
CA ALA A 99 -5.96 14.74 -6.33
C ALA A 99 -5.03 13.86 -5.50
N LEU A 100 -5.49 13.42 -4.32
CA LEU A 100 -4.74 12.49 -3.47
C LEU A 100 -4.58 11.14 -4.16
N LEU A 101 -5.68 10.56 -4.67
CA LEU A 101 -5.66 9.28 -5.39
C LEU A 101 -4.69 9.32 -6.58
N GLU A 102 -4.73 10.39 -7.39
CA GLU A 102 -3.80 10.58 -8.51
C GLU A 102 -2.33 10.63 -8.03
N SER A 103 -2.08 11.28 -6.89
CA SER A 103 -0.74 11.32 -6.31
C SER A 103 -0.24 9.95 -5.84
N GLU A 104 -1.13 9.13 -5.26
CA GLU A 104 -0.83 7.77 -4.82
C GLU A 104 -0.58 6.83 -6.01
N LEU A 105 -1.42 6.89 -7.06
CA LEU A 105 -1.21 6.15 -8.32
C LEU A 105 0.15 6.48 -8.93
N LYS A 106 0.53 7.77 -8.95
CA LYS A 106 1.83 8.21 -9.46
C LYS A 106 3.00 7.67 -8.65
N LYS A 107 2.91 7.68 -7.32
CA LYS A 107 3.95 7.12 -6.44
C LYS A 107 4.07 5.60 -6.61
N LEU A 108 2.94 4.90 -6.68
CA LEU A 108 2.85 3.46 -6.89
C LEU A 108 3.20 3.04 -8.31
N GLN A 109 3.29 3.98 -9.27
CA GLN A 109 3.60 3.75 -10.68
C GLN A 109 2.63 2.74 -11.33
N THR A 110 1.34 2.87 -11.04
CA THR A 110 0.27 2.00 -11.52
C THR A 110 -0.94 2.83 -11.94
N ASP A 111 -1.79 2.28 -12.78
CA ASP A 111 -3.04 2.90 -13.24
C ASP A 111 -4.25 2.55 -12.38
N HIS A 112 -4.08 1.62 -11.42
CA HIS A 112 -5.16 1.22 -10.51
C HIS A 112 -4.65 0.77 -9.14
N ILE A 113 -5.55 0.86 -8.15
CA ILE A 113 -5.39 0.34 -6.80
C ILE A 113 -6.48 -0.72 -6.61
N ASP A 114 -6.10 -1.91 -6.09
CA ASP A 114 -7.02 -3.03 -5.94
C ASP A 114 -7.93 -2.85 -4.71
N PHE A 115 -7.40 -2.27 -3.63
CA PHE A 115 -8.14 -1.99 -2.39
C PHE A 115 -7.80 -0.59 -1.88
N TYR A 116 -8.78 0.30 -1.89
CA TYR A 116 -8.61 1.67 -1.40
C TYR A 116 -9.40 1.85 -0.11
N LEU A 117 -8.69 2.16 0.98
CA LEU A 117 -9.26 2.20 2.32
C LEU A 117 -9.27 3.61 2.88
N MET A 118 -10.19 3.89 3.78
CA MET A 118 -10.15 5.10 4.61
C MET A 118 -9.22 4.84 5.80
N HIS A 119 -8.19 5.66 5.97
CA HIS A 119 -7.16 5.47 6.98
C HIS A 119 -7.57 6.05 8.33
N GLY A 120 -7.46 5.22 9.37
CA GLY A 120 -7.63 5.66 10.75
C GLY A 120 -9.04 6.16 11.07
N ILE A 121 -10.08 5.59 10.45
CA ILE A 121 -11.47 5.94 10.74
C ILE A 121 -11.80 5.53 12.18
N ASN A 122 -12.35 6.49 12.90
CA ASN A 122 -12.98 6.31 14.20
C ASN A 122 -14.37 6.97 14.16
N ARG A 123 -15.09 6.94 15.31
CA ARG A 123 -16.45 7.48 15.39
C ARG A 123 -16.50 9.00 15.12
N GLU A 124 -15.53 9.76 15.59
CA GLU A 124 -15.45 11.21 15.34
C GLU A 124 -15.19 11.51 13.87
N LYS A 125 -14.22 10.81 13.28
CA LYS A 125 -13.86 11.02 11.86
C LYS A 125 -14.95 10.57 10.90
N TRP A 126 -15.79 9.60 11.30
CA TRP A 126 -16.91 9.15 10.49
C TRP A 126 -17.97 10.23 10.24
N GLU A 127 -18.13 11.18 11.17
CA GLU A 127 -19.10 12.27 11.03
C GLU A 127 -18.69 13.34 9.99
N TYR A 128 -17.46 13.30 9.46
CA TYR A 128 -16.97 14.18 8.40
C TYR A 128 -17.24 13.66 6.98
N PHE A 129 -17.71 12.44 6.84
CA PHE A 129 -18.00 11.76 5.58
C PHE A 129 -19.48 11.43 5.43
#